data_f2635ac30e281d03eed3556dc1f9d4c2
#
_entry.id   f2635ac30e281d03eed3556dc1f9d4c2
#
_cell.length_a   1.000
_cell.length_b   1.000
_cell.length_c   1.000
_cell.angle_alpha   90.00
_cell.angle_beta   90.00
_cell.angle_gamma   90.00
#
_symmetry.space_group_name_H-M   'P 1'
#
loop_
_entity.id
_entity.type
_entity.pdbx_description
1 polymer ?
#
loop_
_entity_poly.entity_id
_entity_poly.type
_entity_poly.pdbx_seq_one_letter_code
_entity_poly.pdbx_strand_id
1 'polypeptide(L)'
;MLIIYLGDEDGAKEFDFLKNEQIHNVLSLVGNPPTYPEDMQINLMHLNLEDCLNTNIINPIKECADFIDKSDKIYIHCSCGVNRSPAIAIGYLMWKTHASYDEVFNFVKQRRSCIEPNNLFVMQLKKLNTLLKNNNYDLQKIVIKSKKK
;
A
#
# COMPACT_ATOMS: atom_id res chain seq x y z
N MET A 1 0.77 14.01 -9.15
CA MET A 1 1.73 13.18 -8.38
C MET A 1 0.98 12.35 -7.37
N LEU A 2 1.24 11.07 -7.32
CA LEU A 2 0.62 10.17 -6.34
C LEU A 2 1.42 10.19 -5.02
N ILE A 3 0.72 10.36 -3.91
CA ILE A 3 1.32 10.24 -2.58
C ILE A 3 0.66 9.05 -1.87
N ILE A 4 1.48 8.07 -1.52
CA ILE A 4 1.03 6.91 -0.76
C ILE A 4 1.49 7.06 0.70
N TYR A 5 0.52 7.10 1.60
CA TYR A 5 0.77 7.02 3.04
C TYR A 5 0.64 5.56 3.45
N LEU A 6 1.65 5.05 4.09
CA LEU A 6 1.71 3.65 4.50
C LEU A 6 1.73 3.59 6.02
N GLY A 7 0.82 2.85 6.61
CA GLY A 7 0.72 2.82 8.06
C GLY A 7 -0.12 1.70 8.63
N ASP A 8 -0.51 1.90 9.89
CA ASP A 8 -1.24 0.93 10.67
C ASP A 8 -2.73 1.29 10.80
N GLU A 9 -3.44 0.44 11.51
CA GLU A 9 -4.88 0.58 11.74
C GLU A 9 -5.21 1.81 12.58
N ASP A 10 -4.36 2.13 13.56
CA ASP A 10 -4.57 3.30 14.41
C ASP A 10 -4.48 4.59 13.59
N GLY A 11 -3.50 4.67 12.69
CA GLY A 11 -3.38 5.83 11.80
C GLY A 11 -4.59 6.00 10.88
N ALA A 12 -5.20 4.89 10.46
CA ALA A 12 -6.40 4.93 9.63
C ALA A 12 -7.59 5.54 10.36
N LYS A 13 -7.58 5.57 11.69
CA LYS A 13 -8.64 6.12 12.54
C LYS A 13 -8.33 7.51 13.08
N GLU A 14 -7.17 8.07 12.75
CA GLU A 14 -6.81 9.42 13.15
C GLU A 14 -7.41 10.44 12.17
N PHE A 15 -8.66 10.80 12.42
CA PHE A 15 -9.43 11.64 11.51
C PHE A 15 -8.79 13.01 11.28
N ASP A 16 -8.23 13.61 12.31
CA ASP A 16 -7.55 14.91 12.17
C ASP A 16 -6.34 14.82 11.25
N PHE A 17 -5.56 13.73 11.36
CA PHE A 17 -4.45 13.48 10.46
C PHE A 17 -4.92 13.38 9.01
N LEU A 18 -5.95 12.56 8.76
CA LEU A 18 -6.48 12.38 7.41
C LEU A 18 -7.00 13.71 6.83
N LYS A 19 -7.70 14.49 7.64
CA LYS A 19 -8.20 15.81 7.23
C LYS A 19 -7.06 16.78 6.95
N ASN A 20 -6.11 16.87 7.85
CA ASN A 20 -4.99 17.81 7.73
C ASN A 20 -4.13 17.51 6.50
N GLU A 21 -3.93 16.23 6.18
CA GLU A 21 -3.18 15.82 5.02
C GLU A 21 -4.02 15.77 3.74
N GLN A 22 -5.32 16.04 3.86
CA GLN A 22 -6.26 16.02 2.73
C GLN A 22 -6.30 14.64 2.05
N ILE A 23 -6.31 13.58 2.86
CA ILE A 23 -6.41 12.20 2.38
C ILE A 23 -7.89 11.84 2.27
N HIS A 24 -8.34 11.53 1.07
CA HIS A 24 -9.74 11.15 0.80
C HIS A 24 -9.87 9.71 0.34
N ASN A 25 -8.77 9.00 0.14
CA ASN A 25 -8.80 7.61 -0.31
C ASN A 25 -8.08 6.74 0.72
N VAL A 26 -8.74 5.68 1.15
CA VAL A 26 -8.18 4.71 2.12
C VAL A 26 -8.34 3.32 1.55
N LEU A 27 -7.25 2.57 1.53
CA LEU A 27 -7.25 1.15 1.20
C LEU A 27 -7.01 0.38 2.48
N SER A 28 -8.04 -0.33 2.94
CA SER A 28 -8.01 -1.10 4.19
C SER A 28 -7.90 -2.58 3.90
N LEU A 29 -6.89 -3.22 4.46
CA LEU A 29 -6.60 -4.64 4.26
C LEU A 29 -6.95 -5.50 5.47
N VAL A 30 -7.66 -4.94 6.43
CA VAL A 30 -8.08 -5.67 7.65
C VAL A 30 -9.49 -6.23 7.50
N GLY A 31 -9.86 -7.13 8.42
CA GLY A 31 -11.19 -7.74 8.40
C GLY A 31 -12.31 -6.74 8.68
N ASN A 32 -12.10 -5.85 9.64
CA ASN A 32 -13.06 -4.80 10.01
C ASN A 32 -12.48 -3.44 9.68
N PRO A 33 -12.83 -2.86 8.51
CA PRO A 33 -12.29 -1.56 8.15
C PRO A 33 -12.82 -0.45 9.04
N PRO A 34 -12.11 0.68 9.16
CA PRO A 34 -12.62 1.82 9.90
C PRO A 34 -13.90 2.37 9.28
N THR A 35 -14.72 3.01 10.10
CA THR A 35 -15.92 3.71 9.66
C THR A 35 -15.66 5.20 9.72
N TYR A 36 -15.94 5.90 8.63
CA TYR A 36 -15.69 7.33 8.52
C TYR A 36 -16.98 8.12 8.52
N PRO A 37 -17.02 9.30 9.19
CA PRO A 37 -18.15 10.22 9.06
C PRO A 37 -18.35 10.65 7.60
N GLU A 38 -19.63 10.81 7.18
CA GLU A 38 -19.94 11.20 5.81
C GLU A 38 -19.30 12.51 5.39
N ASP A 39 -19.20 13.47 6.32
CA ASP A 39 -18.62 14.77 6.03
C ASP A 39 -17.14 14.73 5.68
N MET A 40 -16.44 13.65 6.01
CA MET A 40 -15.05 13.46 5.61
C MET A 40 -14.89 13.08 4.14
N GLN A 41 -15.95 12.58 3.50
CA GLN A 41 -15.94 12.18 2.09
C GLN A 41 -14.80 11.22 1.76
N ILE A 42 -14.62 10.20 2.60
CA ILE A 42 -13.59 9.18 2.39
C ILE A 42 -14.10 8.13 1.40
N ASN A 43 -13.32 7.89 0.38
CA ASN A 43 -13.50 6.75 -0.52
C ASN A 43 -12.73 5.58 0.09
N LEU A 44 -13.44 4.60 0.61
CA LEU A 44 -12.84 3.43 1.26
C LEU A 44 -12.92 2.24 0.32
N MET A 45 -11.76 1.67 -0.02
CA MET A 45 -11.68 0.35 -0.62
C MET A 45 -11.30 -0.64 0.46
N HIS A 46 -12.12 -1.64 0.67
CA HIS A 46 -11.88 -2.69 1.64
C HIS A 46 -11.55 -3.99 0.93
N LEU A 47 -10.39 -4.53 1.22
CA LEU A 47 -9.95 -5.81 0.72
C LEU A 47 -9.46 -6.63 1.90
N ASN A 48 -10.27 -7.59 2.35
CA ASN A 48 -9.89 -8.41 3.51
C ASN A 48 -8.76 -9.36 3.12
N LEU A 49 -7.53 -8.96 3.39
CA LEU A 49 -6.33 -9.73 3.10
C LEU A 49 -5.86 -10.40 4.40
N GLU A 50 -5.91 -11.73 4.44
CA GLU A 50 -5.49 -12.45 5.62
C GLU A 50 -3.97 -12.39 5.80
N ASP A 51 -3.55 -12.23 7.05
CA ASP A 51 -2.13 -12.19 7.41
C ASP A 51 -1.66 -13.62 7.70
N CYS A 52 -1.66 -14.45 6.68
CA CYS A 52 -1.25 -15.85 6.82
C CYS A 52 -0.40 -16.28 5.63
N LEU A 53 0.27 -17.43 5.80
CA LEU A 53 1.24 -17.92 4.84
C LEU A 53 0.63 -18.38 3.52
N ASN A 54 -0.67 -18.68 3.49
CA ASN A 54 -1.34 -19.18 2.28
C ASN A 54 -1.99 -18.07 1.45
N THR A 55 -1.88 -16.82 1.88
CA THR A 55 -2.57 -15.73 1.23
C THR A 55 -1.91 -15.36 -0.09
N ASN A 56 -2.72 -15.33 -1.16
CA ASN A 56 -2.30 -14.83 -2.47
C ASN A 56 -2.37 -13.31 -2.45
N ILE A 57 -1.31 -12.63 -2.87
CA ILE A 57 -1.28 -11.17 -2.94
C ILE A 57 -1.26 -10.64 -4.37
N ILE A 58 -1.00 -11.48 -5.37
CA ILE A 58 -0.91 -11.03 -6.75
C ILE A 58 -2.25 -10.51 -7.27
N ASN A 59 -3.33 -11.27 -7.08
CA ASN A 59 -4.66 -10.81 -7.47
C ASN A 59 -5.12 -9.58 -6.70
N PRO A 60 -4.95 -9.51 -5.37
CA PRO A 60 -5.22 -8.28 -4.63
C PRO A 60 -4.45 -7.06 -5.14
N ILE A 61 -3.19 -7.22 -5.52
CA ILE A 61 -2.41 -6.12 -6.11
C ILE A 61 -3.11 -5.60 -7.37
N LYS A 62 -3.54 -6.50 -8.24
CA LYS A 62 -4.24 -6.12 -9.47
C LYS A 62 -5.57 -5.43 -9.19
N GLU A 63 -6.32 -5.95 -8.21
CA GLU A 63 -7.60 -5.35 -7.82
C GLU A 63 -7.44 -3.93 -7.27
N CYS A 64 -6.37 -3.69 -6.53
CA CYS A 64 -6.10 -2.40 -5.91
C CYS A 64 -5.53 -1.38 -6.88
N ALA A 65 -4.87 -1.83 -7.95
CA ALA A 65 -4.08 -0.96 -8.82
C ALA A 65 -4.89 0.22 -9.37
N ASP A 66 -6.10 -0.03 -9.82
CA ASP A 66 -6.96 1.03 -10.37
C ASP A 66 -7.32 2.06 -9.30
N PHE A 67 -7.66 1.60 -8.11
CA PHE A 67 -8.02 2.48 -7.01
C PHE A 67 -6.84 3.37 -6.62
N ILE A 68 -5.65 2.78 -6.55
CA ILE A 68 -4.43 3.54 -6.24
C ILE A 68 -4.11 4.53 -7.36
N ASP A 69 -4.22 4.10 -8.62
CA ASP A 69 -3.95 4.96 -9.78
C ASP A 69 -4.84 6.19 -9.84
N LYS A 70 -6.09 6.06 -9.43
CA LYS A 70 -7.06 7.16 -9.46
C LYS A 70 -6.93 8.10 -8.28
N SER A 71 -6.07 7.79 -7.32
CA SER A 71 -5.89 8.58 -6.11
C SER A 71 -4.79 9.60 -6.30
N ASP A 72 -4.97 10.80 -5.77
CA ASP A 72 -3.87 11.76 -5.60
C ASP A 72 -3.11 11.46 -4.32
N LYS A 73 -3.86 11.21 -3.25
CA LYS A 73 -3.32 10.80 -1.96
C LYS A 73 -4.12 9.61 -1.46
N ILE A 74 -3.42 8.60 -0.96
CA ILE A 74 -4.05 7.39 -0.46
C ILE A 74 -3.36 6.92 0.81
N TYR A 75 -4.15 6.47 1.77
CA TYR A 75 -3.66 5.81 2.98
C TYR A 75 -3.88 4.30 2.81
N ILE A 76 -2.79 3.54 2.81
CA ILE A 76 -2.84 2.08 2.70
C ILE A 76 -2.43 1.51 4.05
N HIS A 77 -3.30 0.68 4.64
CA HIS A 77 -3.03 0.14 5.97
C HIS A 77 -3.44 -1.32 6.13
N CYS A 78 -2.80 -1.96 7.07
CA CYS A 78 -3.24 -3.22 7.67
C CYS A 78 -3.27 -3.01 9.19
N SER A 79 -3.12 -4.06 10.00
CA SER A 79 -3.14 -3.87 11.45
C SER A 79 -1.93 -3.08 11.96
N CYS A 80 -0.73 -3.56 11.64
CA CYS A 80 0.53 -2.98 12.16
C CYS A 80 1.31 -2.16 11.13
N GLY A 81 0.95 -2.26 9.86
CA GLY A 81 1.70 -1.58 8.81
C GLY A 81 3.09 -2.15 8.56
N VAL A 82 3.29 -3.43 8.88
CA VAL A 82 4.59 -4.11 8.80
C VAL A 82 4.64 -5.12 7.65
N ASN A 83 3.55 -5.85 7.41
CA ASN A 83 3.54 -6.98 6.48
C ASN A 83 2.61 -6.77 5.28
N ARG A 84 1.29 -6.74 5.52
CA ARG A 84 0.29 -6.74 4.42
C ARG A 84 0.28 -5.45 3.62
N SER A 85 0.17 -4.31 4.27
CA SER A 85 0.13 -3.03 3.56
C SER A 85 1.44 -2.73 2.83
N PRO A 86 2.63 -3.01 3.41
CA PRO A 86 3.86 -2.89 2.64
C PRO A 86 3.91 -3.81 1.43
N ALA A 87 3.45 -5.06 1.55
CA ALA A 87 3.46 -6.00 0.44
C ALA A 87 2.60 -5.49 -0.73
N ILE A 88 1.42 -4.98 -0.45
CA ILE A 88 0.54 -4.43 -1.49
C ILE A 88 1.16 -3.17 -2.11
N ALA A 89 1.70 -2.27 -1.30
CA ALA A 89 2.34 -1.06 -1.83
C ALA A 89 3.54 -1.38 -2.71
N ILE A 90 4.39 -2.32 -2.27
CA ILE A 90 5.55 -2.77 -3.06
C ILE A 90 5.08 -3.39 -4.36
N GLY A 91 4.09 -4.28 -4.30
CA GLY A 91 3.57 -4.94 -5.49
C GLY A 91 2.98 -3.95 -6.49
N TYR A 92 2.23 -2.96 -6.00
CA TYR A 92 1.71 -1.90 -6.85
C TYR A 92 2.84 -1.13 -7.54
N LEU A 93 3.86 -0.74 -6.78
CA LEU A 93 4.99 0.02 -7.33
C LEU A 93 5.78 -0.79 -8.36
N MET A 94 6.00 -2.09 -8.10
CA MET A 94 6.61 -2.98 -9.08
C MET A 94 5.77 -3.08 -10.35
N TRP A 95 4.45 -3.25 -10.19
CA TRP A 95 3.52 -3.32 -11.30
C TRP A 95 3.58 -2.06 -12.16
N LYS A 96 3.63 -0.92 -11.48
CA LYS A 96 3.58 0.38 -12.16
C LYS A 96 4.90 0.76 -12.81
N THR A 97 6.02 0.49 -12.15
CA THR A 97 7.34 0.97 -12.60
C THR A 97 8.17 -0.09 -13.27
N HIS A 98 7.82 -1.36 -13.10
CA HIS A 98 8.62 -2.52 -13.50
C HIS A 98 10.02 -2.56 -12.86
N ALA A 99 10.22 -1.80 -11.78
CA ALA A 99 11.43 -1.90 -10.98
C ALA A 99 11.47 -3.26 -10.26
N SER A 100 12.67 -3.71 -9.89
CA SER A 100 12.83 -4.98 -9.20
C SER A 100 12.27 -4.92 -7.79
N TYR A 101 11.99 -6.10 -7.22
CA TYR A 101 11.57 -6.18 -5.82
C TYR A 101 12.57 -5.48 -4.91
N ASP A 102 13.86 -5.76 -5.08
CA ASP A 102 14.90 -5.20 -4.20
C ASP A 102 14.93 -3.67 -4.28
N GLU A 103 14.82 -3.11 -5.47
CA GLU A 103 14.77 -1.66 -5.64
C GLU A 103 13.56 -1.05 -4.95
N VAL A 104 12.38 -1.63 -5.15
CA VAL A 104 11.14 -1.12 -4.57
C VAL A 104 11.13 -1.30 -3.06
N PHE A 105 11.55 -2.48 -2.59
CA PHE A 105 11.63 -2.75 -1.15
C PHE A 105 12.54 -1.72 -0.45
N ASN A 106 13.73 -1.48 -0.98
CA ASN A 106 14.65 -0.51 -0.41
C ASN A 106 14.07 0.90 -0.43
N PHE A 107 13.41 1.26 -1.52
CA PHE A 107 12.75 2.56 -1.66
C PHE A 107 11.70 2.77 -0.57
N VAL A 108 10.86 1.78 -0.32
CA VAL A 108 9.81 1.86 0.71
C VAL A 108 10.41 1.77 2.11
N LYS A 109 11.39 0.89 2.31
CA LYS A 109 12.06 0.68 3.60
C LYS A 109 12.73 1.96 4.12
N GLN A 110 13.31 2.75 3.24
CA GLN A 110 13.91 4.03 3.61
C GLN A 110 12.88 5.02 4.16
N ARG A 111 11.63 4.91 3.74
CA ARG A 111 10.57 5.83 4.15
C ARG A 111 9.73 5.30 5.31
N ARG A 112 9.65 4.00 5.48
CA ARG A 112 9.03 3.35 6.61
C ARG A 112 9.90 2.16 7.03
N SER A 113 10.75 2.36 8.00
CA SER A 113 11.82 1.41 8.37
C SER A 113 11.31 0.11 9.00
N CYS A 114 10.10 0.10 9.53
CA CYS A 114 9.55 -1.07 10.22
C CYS A 114 8.94 -2.12 9.28
N ILE A 115 8.91 -1.89 7.97
CA ILE A 115 8.29 -2.86 7.07
C ILE A 115 9.06 -4.18 7.04
N GLU A 116 8.30 -5.28 7.02
CA GLU A 116 8.87 -6.61 6.94
C GLU A 116 7.83 -7.57 6.35
N PRO A 117 7.64 -7.57 5.02
CA PRO A 117 6.75 -8.53 4.38
C PRO A 117 7.22 -9.96 4.68
N ASN A 118 6.28 -10.88 4.90
CA ASN A 118 6.65 -12.25 5.19
C ASN A 118 7.27 -12.93 3.96
N ASN A 119 7.94 -14.06 4.18
CA ASN A 119 8.71 -14.74 3.13
C ASN A 119 7.84 -15.18 1.95
N LEU A 120 6.61 -15.59 2.18
CA LEU A 120 5.72 -16.00 1.08
C LEU A 120 5.27 -14.81 0.24
N PHE A 121 5.01 -13.68 0.87
CA PHE A 121 4.73 -12.45 0.14
C PHE A 121 5.93 -12.03 -0.70
N VAL A 122 7.13 -12.08 -0.11
CA VAL A 122 8.38 -11.78 -0.84
C VAL A 122 8.55 -12.70 -2.05
N MET A 123 8.31 -14.01 -1.89
CA MET A 123 8.39 -14.95 -3.00
C MET A 123 7.41 -14.60 -4.12
N GLN A 124 6.18 -14.24 -3.77
CA GLN A 124 5.18 -13.86 -4.76
C GLN A 124 5.58 -12.57 -5.47
N LEU A 125 6.11 -11.59 -4.74
CA LEU A 125 6.56 -10.32 -5.33
C LEU A 125 7.75 -10.56 -6.27
N LYS A 126 8.67 -11.43 -5.92
CA LYS A 126 9.80 -11.77 -6.79
C LYS A 126 9.32 -12.48 -8.06
N LYS A 127 8.29 -13.32 -7.97
CA LYS A 127 7.67 -13.93 -9.16
C LYS A 127 7.03 -12.87 -10.05
N LEU A 128 6.36 -11.89 -9.46
CA LEU A 128 5.79 -10.78 -10.20
C LEU A 128 6.87 -10.07 -11.02
N ASN A 129 8.04 -9.93 -10.46
CA ASN A 129 9.18 -9.32 -11.13
C ASN A 129 9.49 -9.97 -12.49
N THR A 130 9.39 -11.29 -12.58
CA THR A 130 9.70 -12.03 -13.83
C THR A 130 8.60 -11.88 -14.87
N LEU A 131 7.40 -11.49 -14.49
CA LEU A 131 6.25 -11.35 -15.40
C LEU A 131 6.13 -9.94 -15.99
N LEU A 132 6.83 -8.97 -15.40
CA LEU A 132 6.72 -7.57 -15.80
C LEU A 132 7.72 -7.25 -16.91
N LYS A 133 7.28 -6.41 -17.84
CA LYS A 133 8.14 -5.89 -18.90
C LYS A 133 8.65 -4.52 -18.51
N ASN A 134 9.82 -4.16 -19.06
CA ASN A 134 10.37 -2.84 -18.81
C ASN A 134 9.44 -1.74 -19.34
N ASN A 135 9.36 -0.66 -18.59
CA ASN A 135 8.74 0.56 -19.04
C ASN A 135 9.56 1.76 -18.50
N ASN A 136 9.11 2.94 -18.83
CA ASN A 136 9.85 4.17 -18.48
C ASN A 136 9.27 4.93 -17.31
N TYR A 137 8.43 4.28 -16.50
CA TYR A 137 7.85 4.96 -15.33
C TYR A 137 8.92 5.12 -14.25
N ASP A 138 9.07 6.36 -13.78
CA ASP A 138 10.11 6.69 -12.82
C ASP A 138 9.60 6.52 -11.39
N LEU A 139 10.22 5.61 -10.65
CA LEU A 139 9.88 5.35 -9.25
C LEU A 139 10.01 6.63 -8.38
N GLN A 140 10.94 7.50 -8.72
CA GLN A 140 11.16 8.73 -7.96
C GLN A 140 10.00 9.74 -8.05
N LYS A 141 9.09 9.55 -9.00
CA LYS A 141 7.89 10.39 -9.11
C LYS A 141 6.79 10.01 -8.13
N ILE A 142 6.97 8.92 -7.39
CA ILE A 142 6.01 8.47 -6.39
C ILE A 142 6.52 8.81 -5.01
N VAL A 143 5.67 9.42 -4.19
CA VAL A 143 6.02 9.78 -2.82
C VAL A 143 5.41 8.77 -1.86
N ILE A 144 6.24 8.17 -1.04
CA ILE A 144 5.82 7.28 0.04
C ILE A 144 6.05 7.99 1.36
N LYS A 145 5.03 8.04 2.18
CA LYS A 145 5.11 8.62 3.52
C LYS A 145 4.66 7.60 4.56
N SER A 146 5.32 7.60 5.70
CA SER A 146 4.98 6.72 6.81
C SER A 146 4.20 7.51 7.85
N LYS A 147 3.08 6.93 8.32
CA LYS A 147 2.40 7.43 9.50
C LYS A 147 3.00 6.71 10.71
N LYS A 148 3.73 7.44 11.52
CA LYS A 148 4.34 6.91 12.75
C LYS A 148 3.33 6.97 13.88
N LYS A 149 3.42 5.99 14.76
CA LYS A 149 2.66 6.02 16.01
C LYS A 149 3.20 7.08 16.95
#